data_0da00418e0b0bbbdc8e25d18179a751d
#
_entry.id   0da00418e0b0bbbdc8e25d18179a751d
#
_cell.length_a   1.000
_cell.length_b   1.000
_cell.length_c   1.000
_cell.angle_alpha   90.00
_cell.angle_beta   90.00
_cell.angle_gamma   90.00
#
_symmetry.space_group_name_H-M   'P 1'
#
loop_
_entity.id
_entity.type
_entity.pdbx_description
1 polymer ?
#
loop_
_entity_poly.entity_id
_entity_poly.type
_entity_poly.pdbx_seq_one_letter_code
_entity_poly.pdbx_strand_id
1 'polypeptide(L)' 'MSCGCEGNKDLKSLERMRSIAEKAAKMEDCVYIVYKKDDVYYFCKEGEEFNGILIEYVFP' A
#
# COMPACT_ATOMS: atom_id res chain seq x y z
N MET A 1 16.31 11.86 13.73
CA MET A 1 15.96 11.78 13.08
C MET A 1 14.95 11.06 12.66
N SER A 2 14.94 10.02 12.60
CA SER A 2 13.84 9.28 12.08
C SER A 2 12.61 9.38 12.92
N CYS A 3 12.74 9.80 14.11
CA CYS A 3 11.55 9.85 14.90
C CYS A 3 10.55 10.83 14.35
N GLY A 4 11.01 11.80 13.65
CA GLY A 4 10.07 12.73 13.07
C GLY A 4 9.11 12.07 12.11
N CYS A 5 9.48 10.94 11.58
CA CYS A 5 8.63 10.27 10.63
C CYS A 5 7.42 9.65 11.28
N GLU A 6 7.51 9.38 12.55
CA GLU A 6 6.42 8.69 13.20
C GLU A 6 5.18 9.52 13.31
N GLY A 7 5.36 10.80 13.46
CA GLY A 7 4.21 11.66 13.56
C GLY A 7 3.39 11.69 12.31
N ASN A 8 4.01 11.42 11.18
CA ASN A 8 3.30 11.46 9.91
C ASN A 8 3.19 10.12 9.27
N LYS A 9 3.38 9.09 10.03
CA LYS A 9 3.47 7.78 9.42
C LYS A 9 2.21 7.38 8.68
N ASP A 10 1.07 7.90 9.07
CA ASP A 10 -0.17 7.52 8.40
C ASP A 10 -0.13 7.93 6.94
N LEU A 11 0.12 9.21 6.68
CA LEU A 11 0.17 9.67 5.33
C LEU A 11 1.37 9.10 4.58
N LYS A 12 2.52 9.15 5.23
CA LYS A 12 3.71 8.68 4.54
C LYS A 12 3.68 7.20 4.28
N SER A 13 3.05 6.45 5.17
CA SER A 13 2.94 5.02 4.95
C SER A 13 2.07 4.72 3.76
N LEU A 14 0.99 5.46 3.60
CA LEU A 14 0.12 5.24 2.46
C LEU A 14 0.83 5.59 1.16
N GLU A 15 1.50 6.73 1.12
CA GLU A 15 2.20 7.13 -0.09
C GLU A 15 3.31 6.16 -0.43
N ARG A 16 4.03 5.71 0.58
CA ARG A 16 5.10 4.77 0.35
C ARG A 16 4.56 3.46 -0.17
N MET A 17 3.48 2.97 0.44
CA MET A 17 2.91 1.70 0.04
C MET A 17 2.36 1.81 -1.38
N ARG A 18 1.74 2.93 -1.69
CA ARG A 18 1.23 3.13 -3.04
C ARG A 18 2.36 3.12 -4.06
N SER A 19 3.46 3.79 -3.72
CA SER A 19 4.60 3.84 -4.62
C SER A 19 5.17 2.45 -4.86
N ILE A 20 5.29 1.67 -3.81
CA ILE A 20 5.78 0.30 -3.94
C ILE A 20 4.82 -0.53 -4.76
N ALA A 21 3.53 -0.38 -4.50
CA ALA A 21 2.53 -1.13 -5.24
C ALA A 21 2.53 -0.75 -6.71
N GLU A 22 2.74 0.54 -7.01
CA GLU A 22 2.81 0.97 -8.39
C GLU A 22 3.97 0.31 -9.12
N LYS A 23 5.11 0.26 -8.47
CA LYS A 23 6.26 -0.39 -9.07
C LYS A 23 6.01 -1.87 -9.27
N ALA A 24 5.43 -2.52 -8.28
CA ALA A 24 5.12 -3.93 -8.40
C ALA A 24 4.11 -4.19 -9.50
N ALA A 25 3.10 -3.33 -9.59
CA ALA A 25 2.10 -3.50 -10.62
C ALA A 25 2.71 -3.39 -12.01
N LYS A 26 3.62 -2.46 -12.19
CA LYS A 26 4.28 -2.32 -13.47
C LYS A 26 5.19 -3.50 -13.78
N MET A 27 5.92 -3.96 -12.77
CA MET A 27 6.84 -5.06 -12.97
C MET A 27 6.09 -6.35 -13.26
N GLU A 28 4.99 -6.55 -12.57
CA GLU A 28 4.21 -7.78 -12.74
C GLU A 28 3.13 -7.62 -13.80
N ASP A 29 2.91 -6.40 -14.24
CA ASP A 29 1.89 -6.10 -15.26
C ASP A 29 0.53 -6.59 -14.80
N CYS A 30 0.17 -6.26 -13.58
CA CYS A 30 -1.12 -6.64 -13.04
C CYS A 30 -1.54 -5.58 -12.02
N VAL A 31 -2.79 -5.70 -11.57
CA VAL A 31 -3.36 -4.74 -10.65
C VAL A 31 -3.03 -5.15 -9.22
N TYR A 32 -2.60 -4.19 -8.44
CA TYR A 32 -2.38 -4.40 -7.02
C TYR A 32 -3.39 -3.58 -6.24
N ILE A 33 -3.64 -3.97 -5.01
CA ILE A 33 -4.53 -3.22 -4.14
C ILE A 33 -3.77 -2.84 -2.88
N VAL A 34 -4.14 -1.70 -2.34
CA VAL A 34 -3.59 -1.23 -1.07
C VAL A 34 -4.71 -1.31 -0.05
N TYR A 35 -4.43 -1.92 1.07
CA TYR A 35 -5.43 -2.04 2.12
C TYR A 35 -4.79 -1.71 3.46
N LYS A 36 -5.64 -1.43 4.43
CA LYS A 36 -5.21 -1.03 5.75
C LYS A 36 -5.71 -2.02 6.78
N LYS A 37 -4.83 -2.43 7.67
CA LYS A 37 -5.19 -3.33 8.74
C LYS A 37 -4.44 -2.93 10.00
N ASP A 38 -5.17 -2.73 11.09
CA ASP A 38 -4.54 -2.37 12.38
C ASP A 38 -3.64 -1.15 12.23
N ASP A 39 -4.12 -0.15 11.51
CA ASP A 39 -3.37 1.10 11.32
C ASP A 39 -2.10 0.92 10.54
N VAL A 40 -1.96 -0.17 9.82
CA VAL A 40 -0.79 -0.41 8.98
C VAL A 40 -1.27 -0.66 7.56
N TYR A 41 -0.57 -0.08 6.60
CA TYR A 41 -0.91 -0.24 5.20
C TYR A 41 -0.15 -1.40 4.60
N TYR A 42 -0.85 -2.16 3.77
CA TYR A 42 -0.28 -3.30 3.08
C TYR A 42 -0.69 -3.27 1.62
N PHE A 43 -0.10 -4.12 0.84
CA PHE A 43 -0.53 -4.25 -0.55
C PHE A 43 -0.45 -5.72 -0.95
N CYS A 44 -1.27 -6.09 -1.92
CA CYS A 44 -1.26 -7.44 -2.45
C CYS A 44 -1.84 -7.39 -3.85
N LYS A 45 -1.72 -8.50 -4.56
CA LYS A 45 -2.28 -8.56 -5.91
C LYS A 45 -3.79 -8.59 -5.86
N GLU A 46 -4.40 -8.02 -6.88
CA GLU A 46 -5.84 -8.12 -7.01
C GLU A 46 -6.22 -9.58 -7.15
N GLY A 47 -7.23 -9.98 -6.44
CA GLY A 47 -7.67 -11.35 -6.47
C GLY A 47 -7.20 -12.17 -5.29
N GLU A 48 -6.22 -11.67 -4.56
CA GLU A 48 -5.77 -12.35 -3.37
C GLU A 48 -6.64 -11.92 -2.19
N GLU A 49 -6.80 -12.83 -1.26
CA GLU A 49 -7.57 -12.51 -0.08
C GLU A 49 -6.77 -11.66 0.86
N PHE A 50 -7.42 -10.73 1.48
CA PHE A 50 -6.78 -9.89 2.47
C PHE A 50 -7.76 -9.57 3.59
N ASN A 51 -7.19 -9.26 4.75
CA ASN A 51 -7.96 -8.88 5.91
C ASN A 51 -7.71 -7.42 6.17
N GLY A 52 -8.72 -6.61 5.99
CA GLY A 52 -8.54 -5.19 6.21
C GLY A 52 -9.51 -4.38 5.39
N ILE A 53 -9.23 -3.11 5.29
CA ILE A 53 -10.08 -2.17 4.58
C ILE A 53 -9.40 -1.79 3.28
N LEU A 54 -10.08 -2.02 2.17
CA LEU A 54 -9.55 -1.65 0.87
C LEU A 54 -9.42 -0.13 0.78
N ILE A 55 -8.23 0.33 0.40
CA ILE A 55 -7.97 1.74 0.27
C ILE A 55 -8.06 2.17 -1.19
N GLU A 56 -7.33 1.49 -2.05
CA GLU A 56 -7.37 1.86 -3.45
C GLU A 56 -6.77 0.77 -4.31
N TYR A 57 -7.07 0.84 -5.60
CA TYR A 57 -6.48 -0.05 -6.59
C TYR A 57 -5.31 0.65 -7.25
N VAL A 58 -4.28 -0.11 -7.57
CA VAL A 58 -3.08 0.42 -8.21
C VAL A 58 -2.91 -0.30 -9.54
N PHE A 59 -2.99 0.45 -10.63
CA PHE A 59 -2.90 -0.13 -11.96
C PHE A 59 -1.49 -0.01 -12.52
N PRO A 60 -1.09 -0.95 -13.38
CA PRO A 60 0.26 -0.93 -13.95
C PRO A 60 0.55 0.25 -14.86
#